data_bd62eb052f0d9554e5919f208a60c296
#
_entry.id   bd62eb052f0d9554e5919f208a60c296
#
_cell.length_a   1.000
_cell.length_b   1.000
_cell.length_c   1.000
_cell.angle_alpha   90.00
_cell.angle_beta   90.00
_cell.angle_gamma   90.00
#
_symmetry.space_group_name_H-M   'P 1'
#
loop_
_entity.id
_entity.type
_entity.pdbx_description
1 polymer ?
#
loop_
_entity_poly.entity_id
_entity_poly.type
_entity_poly.pdbx_seq_one_letter_code
_entity_poly.pdbx_strand_id
1 'polypeptide(L)'
;MKYMMLVCVPEGVELSPQEQAEIGSATDAWVQEMEGRGVRQEGHQLRPVSDATTVQMRSGDLLVCDGPFAETKEQIAGYDVLSLIHI
;
A
#
# COMPACT_ATOMS: atom_id res chain seq x y z
N MET A 1 1.79 4.97 19.80
CA MET A 1 2.59 5.51 18.70
C MET A 1 2.02 5.00 17.38
N LYS A 2 1.99 5.85 16.37
CA LYS A 2 1.42 5.48 15.08
C LYS A 2 2.51 5.07 14.09
N TYR A 3 2.21 4.07 13.29
CA TYR A 3 3.08 3.54 12.25
C TYR A 3 2.33 3.46 10.94
N MET A 4 3.04 3.65 9.86
CA MET A 4 2.51 3.39 8.53
C MET A 4 3.11 2.07 8.01
N MET A 5 2.23 1.12 7.70
CA MET A 5 2.62 -0.15 7.07
C MET A 5 2.40 -0.01 5.57
N LEU A 6 3.45 -0.21 4.80
CA LEU A 6 3.36 -0.20 3.34
C LEU A 6 3.20 -1.62 2.84
N VAL A 7 2.15 -1.84 2.05
CA VAL A 7 1.90 -3.13 1.43
C VAL A 7 2.49 -3.11 0.03
N CYS A 8 3.50 -3.94 -0.19
CA CYS A 8 4.21 -3.99 -1.47
C CYS A 8 3.89 -5.29 -2.20
N VAL A 9 3.74 -5.20 -3.51
CA VAL A 9 3.48 -6.35 -4.37
C VAL A 9 4.50 -6.38 -5.50
N PRO A 10 4.91 -7.58 -5.97
CA PRO A 10 5.79 -7.69 -7.12
C PRO A 10 5.12 -7.15 -8.38
N GLU A 11 5.91 -6.47 -9.22
CA GLU A 11 5.44 -6.00 -10.52
C GLU A 11 5.20 -7.18 -11.47
N GLY A 12 4.11 -7.11 -12.24
CA GLY A 12 3.83 -8.09 -13.29
C GLY A 12 3.34 -9.44 -12.81
N VAL A 13 3.05 -9.59 -11.52
CA VAL A 13 2.47 -10.82 -11.00
C VAL A 13 0.96 -10.80 -11.22
N GLU A 14 0.48 -11.77 -11.99
CA GLU A 14 -0.94 -12.00 -12.16
C GLU A 14 -1.40 -13.15 -11.28
N LEU A 15 -2.41 -12.90 -10.48
CA LEU A 15 -3.00 -13.91 -9.62
C LEU A 15 -4.22 -14.51 -10.29
N SER A 16 -4.42 -15.84 -10.14
CA SER A 16 -5.64 -16.47 -10.57
C SER A 16 -6.82 -15.92 -9.76
N PRO A 17 -8.06 -16.02 -10.29
CA PRO A 17 -9.24 -15.60 -9.51
C PRO A 17 -9.34 -16.28 -8.15
N GLN A 18 -8.93 -17.55 -8.06
CA GLN A 18 -8.92 -18.29 -6.81
C GLN A 18 -7.91 -17.72 -5.82
N GLU A 19 -6.69 -17.43 -6.29
CA GLU A 19 -5.65 -16.84 -5.46
C GLU A 19 -6.05 -15.45 -4.96
N GLN A 20 -6.67 -14.64 -5.82
CA GLN A 20 -7.18 -13.33 -5.43
C GLN A 20 -8.25 -13.44 -4.35
N ALA A 21 -9.15 -14.41 -4.47
CA ALA A 21 -10.20 -14.64 -3.47
C ALA A 21 -9.61 -15.09 -2.13
N GLU A 22 -8.62 -15.97 -2.14
CA GLU A 22 -7.94 -16.43 -0.93
C GLU A 22 -7.21 -15.30 -0.22
N ILE A 23 -6.47 -14.48 -0.97
CA ILE A 23 -5.75 -13.32 -0.41
C ILE A 23 -6.74 -12.30 0.14
N GLY A 24 -7.81 -12.01 -0.60
CA GLY A 24 -8.85 -11.08 -0.16
C GLY A 24 -9.50 -11.54 1.14
N SER A 25 -9.83 -12.82 1.25
CA SER A 25 -10.42 -13.39 2.46
C SER A 25 -9.47 -13.31 3.66
N ALA A 26 -8.21 -13.65 3.46
CA ALA A 26 -7.19 -13.56 4.51
C ALA A 26 -6.96 -12.10 4.94
N THR A 27 -6.94 -11.17 4.01
CA THR A 27 -6.78 -9.75 4.28
C THR A 27 -7.96 -9.22 5.08
N ASP A 28 -9.20 -9.57 4.69
CA ASP A 28 -10.39 -9.14 5.41
C ASP A 28 -10.40 -9.65 6.85
N ALA A 29 -10.00 -10.89 7.07
CA ALA A 29 -9.90 -11.47 8.41
C ALA A 29 -8.87 -10.71 9.26
N TRP A 30 -7.71 -10.39 8.69
CA TRP A 30 -6.67 -9.63 9.37
C TRP A 30 -7.18 -8.21 9.74
N VAL A 31 -7.84 -7.54 8.79
CA VAL A 31 -8.39 -6.19 9.00
C VAL A 31 -9.40 -6.19 10.15
N GLN A 32 -10.32 -7.16 10.15
CA GLN A 32 -11.33 -7.27 11.20
C GLN A 32 -10.69 -7.50 12.57
N GLU A 33 -9.70 -8.37 12.65
CA GLU A 33 -9.01 -8.63 13.91
C GLU A 33 -8.27 -7.40 14.41
N MET A 34 -7.52 -6.73 13.55
CA MET A 34 -6.72 -5.57 13.94
C MET A 34 -7.59 -4.35 14.27
N GLU A 35 -8.71 -4.17 13.59
CA GLU A 35 -9.68 -3.14 13.95
C GLU A 35 -10.33 -3.42 15.31
N GLY A 36 -10.68 -4.68 15.56
CA GLY A 36 -11.23 -5.11 16.84
C GLY A 36 -10.29 -4.90 18.01
N ARG A 37 -8.98 -4.96 17.79
CA ARG A 37 -7.95 -4.69 18.80
C ARG A 37 -7.60 -3.20 18.91
N GLY A 38 -8.16 -2.35 18.07
CA GLY A 38 -7.78 -0.93 18.04
C GLY A 38 -6.40 -0.66 17.43
N VAL A 39 -5.80 -1.65 16.77
CA VAL A 39 -4.48 -1.53 16.15
C VAL A 39 -4.58 -0.82 14.81
N ARG A 40 -5.49 -1.25 13.94
CA ARG A 40 -5.67 -0.63 12.63
C ARG A 40 -6.58 0.58 12.75
N GLN A 41 -6.07 1.75 12.39
CA GLN A 41 -6.81 3.01 12.45
C GLN A 41 -7.48 3.32 11.11
N GLU A 42 -6.74 3.16 10.03
CA GLU A 42 -7.25 3.31 8.66
C GLU A 42 -6.34 2.59 7.69
N GLY A 43 -6.80 2.40 6.47
CA GLY A 43 -6.00 1.82 5.42
C GLY A 43 -6.74 1.89 4.10
N HIS A 44 -5.98 1.96 3.02
CA HIS A 44 -6.52 2.08 1.68
C HIS A 44 -5.70 1.30 0.68
N GLN A 45 -6.38 0.69 -0.28
CA GLN A 45 -5.75 0.15 -1.46
C GLN A 45 -5.48 1.29 -2.43
N LEU A 46 -4.28 1.33 -2.99
CA LEU A 46 -3.93 2.34 -3.98
C LEU A 46 -4.35 1.88 -5.37
N ARG A 47 -4.50 2.85 -6.26
CA ARG A 47 -4.73 2.58 -7.67
C ARG A 47 -3.48 1.94 -8.30
N PRO A 48 -3.61 1.29 -9.47
CA PRO A 48 -2.46 0.71 -10.15
C PRO A 48 -1.33 1.70 -10.34
N VAL A 49 -0.09 1.21 -10.34
CA VAL A 49 1.12 2.03 -10.46
C VAL A 49 1.10 2.88 -11.74
N SER A 50 0.46 2.39 -12.80
CA SER A 50 0.29 3.14 -14.04
C SER A 50 -0.43 4.48 -13.87
N ASP A 51 -1.21 4.63 -12.79
CA ASP A 51 -1.93 5.86 -12.48
C ASP A 51 -1.15 6.78 -11.54
N ALA A 52 0.08 6.42 -11.18
CA ALA A 52 0.89 7.20 -10.25
C ALA A 52 1.35 8.51 -10.88
N THR A 53 1.52 9.51 -10.02
CA THR A 53 2.11 10.79 -10.40
C THR A 53 3.25 11.10 -9.44
N THR A 54 4.40 11.47 -9.97
CA THR A 54 5.57 11.83 -9.18
C THR A 54 5.70 13.34 -9.15
N VAL A 55 5.86 13.88 -7.94
CA VAL A 55 6.11 15.31 -7.72
C VAL A 55 7.46 15.43 -7.04
N GLN A 56 8.36 16.25 -7.62
CA GLN A 56 9.70 16.47 -7.10
C GLN A 56 9.99 17.95 -7.00
N MET A 57 10.74 18.34 -5.97
CA MET A 57 11.31 19.66 -5.84
C MET A 57 12.82 19.55 -6.05
N ARG A 58 13.34 20.21 -7.10
CA ARG A 58 14.78 20.23 -7.38
C ARG A 58 15.20 21.64 -7.69
N SER A 59 16.20 22.13 -6.95
CA SER A 59 16.76 23.48 -7.16
C SER A 59 15.69 24.58 -7.16
N GLY A 60 14.66 24.42 -6.32
CA GLY A 60 13.55 25.36 -6.24
C GLY A 60 12.46 25.17 -7.28
N ASP A 61 12.64 24.25 -8.22
CA ASP A 61 11.64 23.96 -9.26
C ASP A 61 10.78 22.79 -8.89
N LEU A 62 9.48 22.92 -9.16
CA LEU A 62 8.51 21.86 -8.99
C LEU A 62 8.39 21.06 -10.29
N LEU A 63 8.67 19.75 -10.20
CA LEU A 63 8.56 18.85 -11.34
C LEU A 63 7.41 17.87 -11.08
N VAL A 64 6.52 17.74 -12.05
CA VAL A 64 5.41 16.79 -12.00
C VAL A 64 5.51 15.87 -13.20
N CYS A 65 5.60 14.57 -12.94
CA CYS A 65 5.76 13.57 -13.98
C CYS A 65 4.73 12.44 -13.81
N ASP A 66 4.25 11.88 -14.90
CA ASP A 66 3.44 10.69 -14.86
C ASP A 66 4.30 9.48 -14.50
N GLY A 67 3.70 8.54 -13.76
CA GLY A 67 4.36 7.32 -13.36
C GLY A 67 4.98 7.39 -11.97
N PRO A 68 5.47 6.25 -11.46
CA PRO A 68 6.07 6.17 -10.13
C PRO A 68 7.44 6.83 -10.09
N PHE A 69 7.85 7.24 -8.89
CA PHE A 69 9.17 7.86 -8.67
C PHE A 69 10.31 6.93 -9.09
N ALA A 70 10.18 5.64 -8.82
CA ALA A 70 11.17 4.65 -9.19
C ALA A 70 10.48 3.40 -9.73
N GLU A 71 11.07 2.82 -10.78
CA GLU A 71 10.67 1.51 -11.27
C GLU A 71 11.42 0.47 -10.46
N THR A 72 10.69 -0.25 -9.62
CA THR A 72 11.23 -1.30 -8.76
C THR A 72 10.52 -2.60 -9.03
N LYS A 73 11.11 -3.71 -8.59
CA LYS A 73 10.47 -5.03 -8.73
C LYS A 73 9.22 -5.15 -7.88
N GLU A 74 9.14 -4.37 -6.82
CA GLU A 74 7.97 -4.31 -5.95
C GLU A 74 7.42 -2.90 -5.94
N GLN A 75 6.10 -2.80 -5.99
CA GLN A 75 5.39 -1.53 -5.99
C GLN A 75 4.48 -1.45 -4.77
N ILE A 76 4.26 -0.24 -4.28
CA ILE A 76 3.37 -0.03 -3.15
C ILE A 76 1.93 -0.15 -3.66
N ALA A 77 1.20 -1.15 -3.14
CA ALA A 77 -0.19 -1.41 -3.53
C ALA A 77 -1.19 -0.83 -2.54
N GLY A 78 -0.77 -0.52 -1.33
CA GLY A 78 -1.65 0.01 -0.31
C GLY A 78 -0.89 0.41 0.94
N TYR A 79 -1.62 0.96 1.89
CA TYR A 79 -1.05 1.32 3.19
C TYR A 79 -2.09 1.13 4.30
N ASP A 80 -1.58 0.91 5.51
CA ASP A 80 -2.37 0.89 6.72
C ASP A 80 -1.70 1.76 7.78
N VAL A 81 -2.51 2.50 8.53
CA VAL A 81 -2.02 3.25 9.69
C VAL A 81 -2.34 2.44 10.93
N LEU A 82 -1.31 2.09 11.68
CA LEU A 82 -1.39 1.24 12.85
C LEU A 82 -1.05 2.03 14.11
N SER A 83 -1.78 1.78 15.17
CA SER A 83 -1.46 2.31 16.50
C SER A 83 -0.98 1.16 17.37
N LEU A 84 0.30 1.18 17.72
CA LEU A 84 0.94 0.13 18.51
C LEU A 84 1.53 0.70 19.78
N ILE A 85 1.34 -0.02 20.88
CA ILE A 85 1.93 0.35 22.17
C ILE A 85 3.36 -0.20 22.23
N HIS A 86 3.55 -1.41 21.70
CA HIS A 86 4.84 -2.08 21.63
C HIS A 86 5.03 -2.68 20.24
N ILE A 87 6.23 -2.63 19.77
CA ILE A 87 6.67 -3.35 18.56
C ILE A 87 7.63 -4.43 18.98
#